data_9bd4d26b93282edb2a2184f707e3dc12
#
_entry.id   9bd4d26b93282edb2a2184f707e3dc12
#
_cell.length_a   1.000
_cell.length_b   1.000
_cell.length_c   1.000
_cell.angle_alpha   90.00
_cell.angle_beta   90.00
_cell.angle_gamma   90.00
#
_symmetry.space_group_name_H-M   'P 1'
#
loop_
_entity.id
_entity.type
_entity.pdbx_description
1 polymer ?
#
loop_
_entity_poly.entity_id
_entity_poly.type
_entity_poly.pdbx_seq_one_letter_code
_entity_poly.pdbx_strand_id
1 'polypeptide(L)'
;MIVTQSTRTDQTRDLEQAYSRSLEDYLSNGSEDALQRAYEIGRVALANGLGILATTAMHQSALSHILQRISRPSSLTQDLARAQEFFAESLSPYEMAHRGFRDAISALHQLNETLEQEIQRIAHAVHDEAGQLLVAARLAMSGVVRDVSPPIRGRLEEVGTILDQVEQQLRGLSHELRPLILDDLGLVPALQFLADGISRRAELSIRVHSSLDGRYAPNIETALYRIVQEALTNTAKHARAKNVEIHLTNVAQTLHCLVQDDGVGFEAPHSPSGQHRAGLGLVGIRERLAAVGGTLQVDSTVGRGTELLVRIPLEK
;
A
#
# COMPACT_ATOMS: atom_id res chain seq x y z
N MET A 1 22.49 20.56 -14.39
CA MET A 1 21.64 20.77 -13.19
C MET A 1 21.37 22.25 -12.85
N ILE A 2 22.04 23.23 -13.45
CA ILE A 2 21.87 24.70 -13.20
C ILE A 2 20.82 25.34 -14.14
N VAL A 3 20.60 24.79 -15.33
CA VAL A 3 19.63 25.33 -16.33
C VAL A 3 18.16 25.11 -15.94
N THR A 4 17.85 24.09 -15.14
CA THR A 4 16.48 23.73 -14.73
C THR A 4 15.91 24.62 -13.61
N GLN A 5 16.75 25.25 -12.80
CA GLN A 5 16.29 26.14 -11.72
C GLN A 5 15.91 27.54 -12.22
N SER A 6 16.63 28.10 -13.18
CA SER A 6 16.33 29.42 -13.76
C SER A 6 14.99 29.44 -14.49
N THR A 7 14.72 28.42 -15.31
CA THR A 7 13.44 28.29 -16.06
C THR A 7 12.22 28.13 -15.12
N ARG A 8 12.39 27.47 -13.99
CA ARG A 8 11.30 27.26 -13.02
C ARG A 8 10.98 28.54 -12.23
N THR A 9 11.97 29.37 -11.96
CA THR A 9 11.79 30.67 -11.28
C THR A 9 11.09 31.67 -12.19
N ASP A 10 11.41 31.71 -13.49
CA ASP A 10 10.77 32.58 -14.47
C ASP A 10 9.31 32.19 -14.68
N GLN A 11 9.00 30.88 -14.81
CA GLN A 11 7.63 30.40 -14.94
C GLN A 11 6.75 30.70 -13.71
N THR A 12 7.32 30.63 -12.50
CA THR A 12 6.59 31.00 -11.29
C THR A 12 6.27 32.47 -11.24
N ARG A 13 7.18 33.32 -11.68
CA ARG A 13 7.02 34.78 -11.73
C ARG A 13 5.95 35.20 -12.73
N ASP A 14 5.92 34.56 -13.91
CA ASP A 14 4.90 34.78 -14.92
C ASP A 14 3.52 34.40 -14.41
N LEU A 15 3.43 33.28 -13.68
CA LEU A 15 2.19 32.81 -13.08
C LEU A 15 1.69 33.77 -11.97
N GLU A 16 2.57 34.28 -11.12
CA GLU A 16 2.26 35.28 -10.10
C GLU A 16 1.72 36.56 -10.71
N GLN A 17 2.32 37.03 -11.81
CA GLN A 17 1.84 38.21 -12.53
C GLN A 17 0.47 37.96 -13.18
N ALA A 18 0.27 36.80 -13.80
CA ALA A 18 -0.99 36.43 -14.40
C ALA A 18 -2.11 36.35 -13.32
N TYR A 19 -1.79 35.77 -12.16
CA TYR A 19 -2.68 35.70 -11.02
C TYR A 19 -3.10 37.08 -10.52
N SER A 20 -2.14 37.97 -10.30
CA SER A 20 -2.40 39.33 -9.79
C SER A 20 -3.28 40.13 -10.74
N ARG A 21 -3.02 40.07 -12.06
CA ARG A 21 -3.84 40.74 -13.09
C ARG A 21 -5.26 40.19 -13.13
N SER A 22 -5.42 38.88 -13.09
CA SER A 22 -6.74 38.24 -13.13
C SER A 22 -7.55 38.52 -11.89
N LEU A 23 -6.90 38.56 -10.70
CA LEU A 23 -7.55 38.96 -9.45
C LEU A 23 -7.99 40.43 -9.48
N GLU A 24 -7.15 41.35 -9.96
CA GLU A 24 -7.47 42.79 -10.08
C GLU A 24 -8.66 43.01 -11.03
N ASP A 25 -8.70 42.27 -12.16
CA ASP A 25 -9.82 42.30 -13.11
C ASP A 25 -11.11 41.77 -12.46
N TYR A 26 -11.04 40.65 -11.72
CA TYR A 26 -12.20 40.10 -11.04
C TYR A 26 -12.75 41.01 -9.95
N LEU A 27 -11.88 41.60 -9.15
CA LEU A 27 -12.28 42.58 -8.12
C LEU A 27 -12.99 43.79 -8.72
N SER A 28 -12.53 44.23 -9.93
CA SER A 28 -13.10 45.39 -10.61
C SER A 28 -14.44 45.12 -11.28
N ASN A 29 -14.55 44.00 -12.00
CA ASN A 29 -15.65 43.72 -12.92
C ASN A 29 -16.56 42.59 -12.48
N GLY A 30 -16.10 41.68 -11.62
CA GLY A 30 -16.83 40.47 -11.20
C GLY A 30 -17.15 39.53 -12.37
N SER A 31 -16.31 39.49 -13.40
CA SER A 31 -16.60 38.77 -14.65
C SER A 31 -16.35 37.27 -14.51
N GLU A 32 -17.23 36.47 -15.10
CA GLU A 32 -17.12 35.00 -15.15
C GLU A 32 -15.83 34.56 -15.87
N ASP A 33 -15.40 35.32 -16.89
CA ASP A 33 -14.14 35.08 -17.60
C ASP A 33 -12.90 35.19 -16.68
N ALA A 34 -12.95 36.05 -15.66
CA ALA A 34 -11.86 36.19 -14.71
C ALA A 34 -11.82 35.01 -13.72
N LEU A 35 -12.97 34.47 -13.33
CA LEU A 35 -13.06 33.23 -12.57
C LEU A 35 -12.53 32.01 -13.38
N GLN A 36 -12.90 31.93 -14.65
CA GLN A 36 -12.35 30.90 -15.54
C GLN A 36 -10.82 30.98 -15.61
N ARG A 37 -10.25 32.20 -15.68
CA ARG A 37 -8.80 32.38 -15.62
C ARG A 37 -8.20 31.95 -14.28
N ALA A 38 -8.91 32.16 -13.15
CA ALA A 38 -8.46 31.66 -11.83
C ALA A 38 -8.30 30.15 -11.85
N TYR A 39 -9.30 29.43 -12.36
CA TYR A 39 -9.25 27.97 -12.55
C TYR A 39 -8.06 27.55 -13.41
N GLU A 40 -7.87 28.17 -14.58
CA GLU A 40 -6.75 27.85 -15.49
C GLU A 40 -5.39 28.11 -14.87
N ILE A 41 -5.25 29.19 -14.11
CA ILE A 41 -4.02 29.49 -13.36
C ILE A 41 -3.75 28.40 -12.31
N GLY A 42 -4.77 28.00 -11.56
CA GLY A 42 -4.67 26.90 -10.61
C GLY A 42 -4.27 25.58 -11.27
N ARG A 43 -4.83 25.26 -12.43
CA ARG A 43 -4.49 24.09 -13.24
C ARG A 43 -3.02 24.12 -13.71
N VAL A 44 -2.55 25.27 -14.19
CA VAL A 44 -1.15 25.45 -14.61
C VAL A 44 -0.21 25.38 -13.41
N ALA A 45 -0.57 25.97 -12.26
CA ALA A 45 0.19 25.89 -11.03
C ALA A 45 0.37 24.43 -10.58
N LEU A 46 -0.73 23.66 -10.56
CA LEU A 46 -0.71 22.23 -10.22
C LEU A 46 0.17 21.44 -11.21
N ALA A 47 0.03 21.65 -12.50
CA ALA A 47 0.82 20.99 -13.55
C ALA A 47 2.33 21.28 -13.41
N ASN A 48 2.69 22.47 -12.97
CA ASN A 48 4.08 22.86 -12.69
C ASN A 48 4.59 22.39 -11.32
N GLY A 49 3.78 21.65 -10.56
CA GLY A 49 4.15 21.11 -9.26
C GLY A 49 4.17 22.15 -8.14
N LEU A 50 3.49 23.29 -8.29
CA LEU A 50 3.26 24.21 -7.18
C LEU A 50 2.23 23.59 -6.23
N GLY A 51 2.54 23.58 -4.92
CA GLY A 51 1.62 23.08 -3.89
C GLY A 51 0.60 24.16 -3.48
N ILE A 52 -0.44 23.74 -2.77
CA ILE A 52 -1.49 24.63 -2.23
C ILE A 52 -0.91 25.80 -1.44
N LEU A 53 0.12 25.55 -0.62
CA LEU A 53 0.78 26.60 0.17
C LEU A 53 1.41 27.69 -0.70
N ALA A 54 2.03 27.33 -1.82
CA ALA A 54 2.60 28.29 -2.76
C ALA A 54 1.48 29.11 -3.42
N THR A 55 0.39 28.49 -3.85
CA THR A 55 -0.78 29.18 -4.39
C THR A 55 -1.43 30.12 -3.36
N THR A 56 -1.50 29.71 -2.09
CA THR A 56 -1.98 30.55 -1.00
C THR A 56 -1.08 31.78 -0.81
N ALA A 57 0.25 31.61 -0.79
CA ALA A 57 1.19 32.70 -0.67
C ALA A 57 1.09 33.67 -1.85
N MET A 58 0.91 33.17 -3.06
CA MET A 58 0.67 33.96 -4.27
C MET A 58 -0.59 34.81 -4.16
N HIS A 59 -1.71 34.21 -3.70
CA HIS A 59 -2.97 34.93 -3.44
C HIS A 59 -2.81 36.02 -2.41
N GLN A 60 -2.18 35.73 -1.26
CA GLN A 60 -1.96 36.71 -0.19
C GLN A 60 -1.09 37.89 -0.66
N SER A 61 -0.04 37.61 -1.42
CA SER A 61 0.83 38.64 -2.00
C SER A 61 0.06 39.54 -2.97
N ALA A 62 -0.69 38.94 -3.91
CA ALA A 62 -1.49 39.66 -4.88
C ALA A 62 -2.58 40.52 -4.20
N LEU A 63 -3.33 39.94 -3.28
CA LEU A 63 -4.37 40.65 -2.53
C LEU A 63 -3.82 41.82 -1.70
N SER A 64 -2.72 41.61 -0.99
CA SER A 64 -2.06 42.67 -0.22
C SER A 64 -1.63 43.86 -1.09
N HIS A 65 -1.07 43.57 -2.28
CA HIS A 65 -0.65 44.58 -3.23
C HIS A 65 -1.84 45.37 -3.79
N ILE A 66 -2.96 44.71 -4.09
CA ILE A 66 -4.16 45.32 -4.61
C ILE A 66 -4.83 46.21 -3.53
N LEU A 67 -4.97 45.71 -2.28
CA LEU A 67 -5.59 46.42 -1.19
C LEU A 67 -4.83 47.70 -0.79
N GLN A 68 -3.48 47.74 -0.94
CA GLN A 68 -2.68 48.95 -0.71
C GLN A 68 -2.99 50.07 -1.72
N ARG A 69 -3.50 49.72 -2.89
CA ARG A 69 -3.84 50.70 -3.96
C ARG A 69 -5.29 51.16 -3.95
N ILE A 70 -6.18 50.42 -3.27
CA ILE A 70 -7.61 50.74 -3.17
C ILE A 70 -7.83 51.74 -2.02
N SER A 71 -8.19 52.98 -2.36
CA SER A 71 -8.43 54.08 -1.41
C SER A 71 -9.90 54.23 -1.00
N ARG A 72 -10.77 53.23 -1.23
CA ARG A 72 -12.23 53.35 -0.97
C ARG A 72 -12.69 52.39 0.14
N PRO A 73 -13.04 52.89 1.35
CA PRO A 73 -13.49 52.03 2.45
C PRO A 73 -14.87 51.36 2.25
N SER A 74 -15.71 51.87 1.36
CA SER A 74 -17.09 51.42 1.18
C SER A 74 -17.29 50.11 0.41
N SER A 75 -16.28 49.59 -0.23
CA SER A 75 -16.34 48.34 -1.01
C SER A 75 -15.56 47.14 -0.42
N LEU A 76 -14.88 47.36 0.70
CA LEU A 76 -13.92 46.40 1.27
C LEU A 76 -14.54 45.00 1.52
N THR A 77 -15.74 44.94 2.04
CA THR A 77 -16.43 43.65 2.32
C THR A 77 -16.76 42.88 1.03
N GLN A 78 -17.18 43.61 0.02
CA GLN A 78 -17.48 43.01 -1.29
C GLN A 78 -16.21 42.56 -2.03
N ASP A 79 -15.16 43.37 -1.93
CA ASP A 79 -13.86 43.04 -2.55
C ASP A 79 -13.23 41.81 -1.88
N LEU A 80 -13.35 41.70 -0.54
CA LEU A 80 -12.89 40.49 0.18
C LEU A 80 -13.70 39.23 -0.20
N ALA A 81 -15.02 39.36 -0.33
CA ALA A 81 -15.85 38.22 -0.76
C ALA A 81 -15.51 37.77 -2.16
N ARG A 82 -15.30 38.69 -3.09
CA ARG A 82 -14.80 38.35 -4.45
C ARG A 82 -13.39 37.75 -4.44
N ALA A 83 -12.49 38.25 -3.62
CA ALA A 83 -11.15 37.70 -3.49
C ALA A 83 -11.18 36.26 -2.99
N GLN A 84 -12.07 35.94 -2.03
CA GLN A 84 -12.27 34.58 -1.54
C GLN A 84 -12.84 33.65 -2.62
N GLU A 85 -13.80 34.12 -3.42
CA GLU A 85 -14.38 33.36 -4.52
C GLU A 85 -13.34 33.06 -5.59
N PHE A 86 -12.56 34.06 -6.01
CA PHE A 86 -11.45 33.87 -6.95
C PHE A 86 -10.40 32.88 -6.44
N PHE A 87 -10.07 32.97 -5.16
CA PHE A 87 -9.13 32.05 -4.53
C PHE A 87 -9.67 30.62 -4.49
N ALA A 88 -10.95 30.44 -4.11
CA ALA A 88 -11.58 29.13 -4.10
C ALA A 88 -11.57 28.50 -5.51
N GLU A 89 -11.87 29.28 -6.55
CA GLU A 89 -11.82 28.82 -7.93
C GLU A 89 -10.39 28.43 -8.36
N SER A 90 -9.37 29.19 -7.96
CA SER A 90 -7.96 28.86 -8.22
C SER A 90 -7.49 27.59 -7.51
N LEU A 91 -8.15 27.15 -6.43
CA LEU A 91 -7.87 25.91 -5.72
C LEU A 91 -8.69 24.72 -6.22
N SER A 92 -9.76 24.95 -6.98
CA SER A 92 -10.65 23.92 -7.52
C SER A 92 -9.89 22.78 -8.26
N PRO A 93 -8.87 23.06 -9.11
CA PRO A 93 -8.07 22.01 -9.76
C PRO A 93 -7.35 21.09 -8.77
N TYR A 94 -6.89 21.61 -7.62
CA TYR A 94 -6.23 20.80 -6.59
C TYR A 94 -7.21 19.85 -5.90
N GLU A 95 -8.41 20.34 -5.61
CA GLU A 95 -9.47 19.52 -5.02
C GLU A 95 -9.90 18.40 -5.98
N MET A 96 -10.09 18.73 -7.26
CA MET A 96 -10.45 17.75 -8.29
C MET A 96 -9.35 16.69 -8.45
N ALA A 97 -8.08 17.09 -8.51
CA ALA A 97 -6.96 16.16 -8.61
C ALA A 97 -6.86 15.26 -7.37
N HIS A 98 -7.05 15.81 -6.17
CA HIS A 98 -7.04 15.06 -4.92
C HIS A 98 -8.21 14.06 -4.87
N ARG A 99 -9.41 14.46 -5.28
CA ARG A 99 -10.59 13.58 -5.36
C ARG A 99 -10.36 12.45 -6.36
N GLY A 100 -9.93 12.78 -7.58
CA GLY A 100 -9.62 11.78 -8.60
C GLY A 100 -8.52 10.79 -8.17
N PHE A 101 -7.51 11.25 -7.44
CA PHE A 101 -6.47 10.39 -6.88
C PHE A 101 -7.02 9.42 -5.82
N ARG A 102 -7.91 9.90 -4.93
CA ARG A 102 -8.58 9.04 -3.93
C ARG A 102 -9.47 8.00 -4.60
N ASP A 103 -10.25 8.40 -5.61
CA ASP A 103 -11.15 7.50 -6.34
C ASP A 103 -10.34 6.42 -7.07
N ALA A 104 -9.21 6.79 -7.69
CA ALA A 104 -8.30 5.84 -8.34
C ALA A 104 -7.69 4.85 -7.34
N ILE A 105 -7.26 5.31 -6.17
CA ILE A 105 -6.77 4.43 -5.10
C ILE A 105 -7.87 3.46 -4.66
N SER A 106 -9.08 3.97 -4.41
CA SER A 106 -10.21 3.12 -3.99
C SER A 106 -10.54 2.05 -5.04
N ALA A 107 -10.54 2.42 -6.33
CA ALA A 107 -10.77 1.48 -7.42
C ALA A 107 -9.66 0.42 -7.52
N LEU A 108 -8.39 0.81 -7.32
CA LEU A 108 -7.27 -0.12 -7.28
C LEU A 108 -7.38 -1.11 -6.11
N HIS A 109 -7.85 -0.66 -4.94
CA HIS A 109 -8.06 -1.54 -3.79
C HIS A 109 -9.18 -2.55 -4.07
N GLN A 110 -10.31 -2.11 -4.60
CA GLN A 110 -11.41 -3.01 -4.96
C GLN A 110 -10.97 -4.05 -6.00
N LEU A 111 -10.19 -3.63 -7.00
CA LEU A 111 -9.63 -4.55 -7.99
C LEU A 111 -8.70 -5.58 -7.33
N ASN A 112 -7.82 -5.12 -6.44
CA ASN A 112 -6.89 -6.01 -5.73
C ASN A 112 -7.62 -7.02 -4.84
N GLU A 113 -8.66 -6.59 -4.10
CA GLU A 113 -9.50 -7.48 -3.31
C GLU A 113 -10.21 -8.53 -4.18
N THR A 114 -10.75 -8.10 -5.34
CA THR A 114 -11.39 -9.02 -6.28
C THR A 114 -10.40 -10.03 -6.84
N LEU A 115 -9.21 -9.60 -7.21
CA LEU A 115 -8.13 -10.49 -7.66
C LEU A 115 -7.68 -11.46 -6.57
N GLU A 116 -7.57 -11.01 -5.32
CA GLU A 116 -7.23 -11.87 -4.19
C GLU A 116 -8.31 -12.95 -3.97
N GLN A 117 -9.59 -12.60 -4.07
CA GLN A 117 -10.70 -13.56 -3.97
C GLN A 117 -10.68 -14.58 -5.12
N GLU A 118 -10.42 -14.14 -6.33
CA GLU A 118 -10.36 -15.05 -7.49
C GLU A 118 -9.16 -15.98 -7.43
N ILE A 119 -8.00 -15.49 -7.03
CA ILE A 119 -6.80 -16.31 -6.78
C ILE A 119 -7.09 -17.36 -5.70
N GLN A 120 -7.80 -16.98 -4.64
CA GLN A 120 -8.24 -17.90 -3.60
C GLN A 120 -9.13 -19.03 -4.17
N ARG A 121 -10.14 -18.64 -4.96
CA ARG A 121 -11.07 -19.60 -5.58
C ARG A 121 -10.32 -20.59 -6.47
N ILE A 122 -9.37 -20.11 -7.26
CA ILE A 122 -8.53 -20.95 -8.13
C ILE A 122 -7.64 -21.88 -7.29
N ALA A 123 -7.00 -21.38 -6.25
CA ALA A 123 -6.14 -22.18 -5.37
C ALA A 123 -6.91 -23.34 -4.71
N HIS A 124 -8.13 -23.10 -4.22
CA HIS A 124 -9.00 -24.14 -3.66
C HIS A 124 -9.41 -25.16 -4.73
N ALA A 125 -9.88 -24.70 -5.90
CA ALA A 125 -10.29 -25.58 -6.97
C ALA A 125 -9.12 -26.48 -7.44
N VAL A 126 -7.94 -25.92 -7.62
CA VAL A 126 -6.74 -26.70 -8.00
C VAL A 126 -6.36 -27.70 -6.91
N HIS A 127 -6.43 -27.34 -5.64
CA HIS A 127 -6.11 -28.22 -4.52
C HIS A 127 -7.09 -29.39 -4.44
N ASP A 128 -8.39 -29.11 -4.48
CA ASP A 128 -9.43 -30.11 -4.32
C ASP A 128 -9.52 -31.04 -5.52
N GLU A 129 -9.63 -30.51 -6.73
CA GLU A 129 -9.79 -31.31 -7.95
C GLU A 129 -8.52 -32.09 -8.28
N ALA A 130 -7.37 -31.43 -8.32
CA ALA A 130 -6.12 -32.11 -8.66
C ALA A 130 -5.66 -33.06 -7.55
N GLY A 131 -5.86 -32.70 -6.26
CA GLY A 131 -5.57 -33.55 -5.13
C GLY A 131 -6.40 -34.84 -5.15
N GLN A 132 -7.70 -34.75 -5.41
CA GLN A 132 -8.59 -35.93 -5.53
C GLN A 132 -8.16 -36.83 -6.69
N LEU A 133 -7.80 -36.26 -7.84
CA LEU A 133 -7.33 -37.04 -9.00
C LEU A 133 -6.02 -37.77 -8.70
N LEU A 134 -5.07 -37.14 -8.02
CA LEU A 134 -3.82 -37.77 -7.61
C LEU A 134 -4.04 -38.92 -6.62
N VAL A 135 -4.92 -38.75 -5.64
CA VAL A 135 -5.30 -39.81 -4.71
C VAL A 135 -5.98 -40.99 -5.45
N ALA A 136 -6.87 -40.70 -6.38
CA ALA A 136 -7.53 -41.73 -7.19
C ALA A 136 -6.51 -42.49 -8.07
N ALA A 137 -5.59 -41.81 -8.69
CA ALA A 137 -4.51 -42.42 -9.48
C ALA A 137 -3.62 -43.34 -8.63
N ARG A 138 -3.26 -42.91 -7.41
CA ARG A 138 -2.49 -43.73 -6.46
C ARG A 138 -3.22 -44.99 -6.03
N LEU A 139 -4.51 -44.87 -5.72
CA LEU A 139 -5.34 -46.01 -5.36
C LEU A 139 -5.44 -47.03 -6.52
N ALA A 140 -5.63 -46.55 -7.75
CA ALA A 140 -5.65 -47.39 -8.94
C ALA A 140 -4.33 -48.12 -9.14
N MET A 141 -3.20 -47.42 -9.01
CA MET A 141 -1.89 -48.01 -9.10
C MET A 141 -1.60 -49.03 -8.01
N SER A 142 -1.95 -48.75 -6.76
CA SER A 142 -1.73 -49.65 -5.62
C SER A 142 -2.48 -50.98 -5.75
N GLY A 143 -3.62 -50.96 -6.43
CA GLY A 143 -4.38 -52.18 -6.78
C GLY A 143 -3.66 -53.06 -7.79
N VAL A 144 -2.91 -52.48 -8.71
CA VAL A 144 -2.23 -53.21 -9.78
C VAL A 144 -0.85 -53.73 -9.35
N VAL A 145 -0.12 -53.01 -8.51
CA VAL A 145 1.28 -53.33 -8.08
C VAL A 145 1.39 -54.74 -7.45
N ARG A 146 0.32 -55.29 -6.84
CA ARG A 146 0.36 -56.56 -6.16
C ARG A 146 0.43 -57.74 -7.11
N ASP A 147 -0.13 -57.61 -8.31
CA ASP A 147 -0.34 -58.71 -9.25
C ASP A 147 0.58 -58.68 -10.49
N VAL A 148 1.59 -57.79 -10.53
CA VAL A 148 2.44 -57.62 -11.69
C VAL A 148 3.85 -58.17 -11.50
N SER A 149 4.52 -58.48 -12.61
CA SER A 149 5.91 -58.95 -12.65
C SER A 149 6.91 -57.88 -12.16
N PRO A 150 8.10 -58.26 -11.63
CA PRO A 150 9.09 -57.32 -11.09
C PRO A 150 9.45 -56.15 -11.98
N PRO A 151 9.65 -56.33 -13.33
CA PRO A 151 9.98 -55.19 -14.20
C PRO A 151 8.83 -54.16 -14.33
N ILE A 152 7.58 -54.60 -14.27
CA ILE A 152 6.41 -53.72 -14.32
C ILE A 152 6.23 -53.03 -12.97
N ARG A 153 6.50 -53.68 -11.86
CA ARG A 153 6.47 -53.11 -10.54
C ARG A 153 7.42 -51.95 -10.41
N GLY A 154 8.64 -52.06 -10.85
CA GLY A 154 9.62 -50.96 -10.84
C GLY A 154 9.16 -49.73 -11.64
N ARG A 155 8.50 -49.94 -12.79
CA ARG A 155 7.92 -48.82 -13.56
C ARG A 155 6.74 -48.16 -12.85
N LEU A 156 5.92 -48.91 -12.14
CA LEU A 156 4.80 -48.34 -11.34
C LEU A 156 5.31 -47.59 -10.14
N GLU A 157 6.38 -48.02 -9.49
CA GLU A 157 7.05 -47.28 -8.40
C GLU A 157 7.63 -45.96 -8.91
N GLU A 158 8.19 -45.94 -10.11
CA GLU A 158 8.68 -44.70 -10.76
C GLU A 158 7.55 -43.73 -11.06
N VAL A 159 6.40 -44.20 -11.56
CA VAL A 159 5.19 -43.39 -11.73
C VAL A 159 4.66 -42.85 -10.37
N GLY A 160 4.70 -43.67 -9.32
CA GLY A 160 4.39 -43.26 -7.97
C GLY A 160 5.23 -42.06 -7.49
N THR A 161 6.54 -42.12 -7.73
CA THR A 161 7.47 -41.03 -7.41
C THR A 161 7.15 -39.75 -8.18
N ILE A 162 6.76 -39.85 -9.44
CA ILE A 162 6.33 -38.72 -10.27
C ILE A 162 5.05 -38.10 -9.71
N LEU A 163 4.07 -38.92 -9.31
CA LEU A 163 2.83 -38.42 -8.70
C LEU A 163 3.10 -37.70 -7.38
N ASP A 164 4.04 -38.19 -6.56
CA ASP A 164 4.48 -37.51 -5.33
C ASP A 164 5.11 -36.14 -5.62
N GLN A 165 5.93 -36.05 -6.66
CA GLN A 165 6.50 -34.77 -7.10
C GLN A 165 5.44 -33.80 -7.60
N VAL A 166 4.45 -34.25 -8.37
CA VAL A 166 3.34 -33.43 -8.84
C VAL A 166 2.51 -32.94 -7.67
N GLU A 167 2.19 -33.80 -6.70
CA GLU A 167 1.47 -33.41 -5.48
C GLU A 167 2.23 -32.34 -4.70
N GLN A 168 3.55 -32.50 -4.55
CA GLN A 168 4.38 -31.52 -3.86
C GLN A 168 4.43 -30.17 -4.60
N GLN A 169 4.49 -30.19 -5.94
CA GLN A 169 4.45 -28.96 -6.75
C GLN A 169 3.09 -28.28 -6.67
N LEU A 170 1.99 -29.01 -6.71
CA LEU A 170 0.63 -28.47 -6.57
C LEU A 170 0.41 -27.87 -5.18
N ARG A 171 0.87 -28.53 -4.13
CA ARG A 171 0.86 -27.95 -2.77
C ARG A 171 1.66 -26.66 -2.72
N GLY A 172 2.87 -26.64 -3.30
CA GLY A 172 3.70 -25.44 -3.39
C GLY A 172 3.00 -24.28 -4.10
N LEU A 173 2.35 -24.55 -5.24
CA LEU A 173 1.62 -23.56 -6.03
C LEU A 173 0.38 -23.02 -5.25
N SER A 174 -0.40 -23.91 -4.63
CA SER A 174 -1.54 -23.51 -3.82
C SER A 174 -1.11 -22.61 -2.64
N HIS A 175 0.05 -22.89 -2.04
CA HIS A 175 0.62 -22.07 -0.97
C HIS A 175 1.17 -20.72 -1.45
N GLU A 176 1.65 -20.62 -2.70
CA GLU A 176 2.08 -19.35 -3.28
C GLU A 176 0.90 -18.45 -3.64
N LEU A 177 -0.19 -19.03 -4.14
CA LEU A 177 -1.41 -18.31 -4.52
C LEU A 177 -2.21 -17.82 -3.30
N ARG A 178 -2.42 -18.67 -2.30
CA ARG A 178 -2.94 -18.34 -0.96
C ARG A 178 -2.56 -19.44 0.02
N PRO A 179 -2.15 -19.10 1.25
CA PRO A 179 -1.87 -20.13 2.21
C PRO A 179 -3.17 -20.77 2.70
N LEU A 180 -3.61 -21.87 2.06
CA LEU A 180 -4.60 -22.79 2.62
C LEU A 180 -4.22 -23.19 4.05
N ILE A 181 -2.93 -23.25 4.33
CA ILE A 181 -2.33 -23.41 5.66
C ILE A 181 -2.89 -22.41 6.69
N LEU A 182 -3.27 -21.18 6.28
CA LEU A 182 -3.88 -20.21 7.18
C LEU A 182 -5.29 -20.67 7.62
N ASP A 183 -6.06 -21.18 6.68
CA ASP A 183 -7.41 -21.68 6.94
C ASP A 183 -7.40 -23.01 7.73
N ASP A 184 -6.47 -23.90 7.40
CA ASP A 184 -6.37 -25.25 7.98
C ASP A 184 -5.63 -25.26 9.33
N LEU A 185 -4.46 -24.64 9.42
CA LEU A 185 -3.56 -24.72 10.56
C LEU A 185 -3.44 -23.43 11.37
N GLY A 186 -3.94 -22.31 10.84
CA GLY A 186 -3.93 -21.01 11.52
C GLY A 186 -2.68 -20.16 11.25
N LEU A 187 -2.66 -19.00 11.92
CA LEU A 187 -1.71 -17.92 11.64
C LEU A 187 -0.25 -18.32 11.84
N VAL A 188 0.09 -18.94 12.96
CA VAL A 188 1.50 -19.20 13.32
C VAL A 188 2.16 -20.20 12.35
N PRO A 189 1.56 -21.37 12.04
CA PRO A 189 2.10 -22.28 11.03
C PRO A 189 2.18 -21.64 9.64
N ALA A 190 1.19 -20.81 9.26
CA ALA A 190 1.20 -20.10 7.99
C ALA A 190 2.37 -19.11 7.87
N LEU A 191 2.67 -18.37 8.95
CA LEU A 191 3.80 -17.45 8.99
C LEU A 191 5.15 -18.19 9.00
N GLN A 192 5.27 -19.32 9.68
CA GLN A 192 6.46 -20.16 9.64
C GLN A 192 6.73 -20.65 8.23
N PHE A 193 5.70 -21.16 7.54
CA PHE A 193 5.82 -21.60 6.17
C PHE A 193 6.21 -20.47 5.21
N LEU A 194 5.62 -19.29 5.36
CA LEU A 194 5.98 -18.08 4.61
C LEU A 194 7.45 -17.70 4.81
N ALA A 195 7.89 -17.69 6.08
CA ALA A 195 9.27 -17.39 6.46
C ALA A 195 10.26 -18.36 5.81
N ASP A 196 9.99 -19.67 5.87
CA ASP A 196 10.82 -20.72 5.25
C ASP A 196 10.89 -20.57 3.73
N GLY A 197 9.77 -20.22 3.09
CA GLY A 197 9.69 -20.00 1.64
C GLY A 197 10.53 -18.80 1.18
N ILE A 198 10.49 -17.70 1.90
CA ILE A 198 11.27 -16.50 1.59
C ILE A 198 12.74 -16.70 1.94
N SER A 199 13.05 -17.30 3.09
CA SER A 199 14.43 -17.62 3.51
C SER A 199 15.19 -18.39 2.43
N ARG A 200 14.56 -19.41 1.85
CA ARG A 200 15.17 -20.22 0.78
C ARG A 200 15.44 -19.46 -0.52
N ARG A 201 14.60 -18.46 -0.85
CA ARG A 201 14.71 -17.71 -2.12
C ARG A 201 15.61 -16.48 -2.02
N ALA A 202 15.65 -15.84 -0.86
CA ALA A 202 16.31 -14.54 -0.67
C ALA A 202 17.60 -14.61 0.15
N GLU A 203 18.07 -15.82 0.54
CA GLU A 203 19.23 -16.03 1.43
C GLU A 203 19.11 -15.22 2.74
N LEU A 204 17.87 -15.08 3.24
CA LEU A 204 17.50 -14.29 4.39
C LEU A 204 17.18 -15.22 5.58
N SER A 205 17.79 -15.01 6.73
CA SER A 205 17.46 -15.77 7.94
C SER A 205 16.23 -15.17 8.61
N ILE A 206 15.10 -15.88 8.59
CA ILE A 206 13.85 -15.40 9.19
C ILE A 206 13.48 -16.31 10.35
N ARG A 207 13.23 -15.73 11.54
CA ARG A 207 12.78 -16.44 12.73
C ARG A 207 11.41 -15.96 13.17
N VAL A 208 10.51 -16.90 13.48
CA VAL A 208 9.17 -16.62 13.98
C VAL A 208 9.06 -17.09 15.42
N HIS A 209 8.84 -16.17 16.32
CA HIS A 209 8.62 -16.39 17.76
C HIS A 209 7.16 -16.09 18.07
N SER A 210 6.44 -17.02 18.65
CA SER A 210 5.04 -16.84 18.98
C SER A 210 4.72 -17.35 20.38
N SER A 211 3.98 -16.55 21.12
CA SER A 211 3.29 -16.96 22.35
C SER A 211 1.75 -16.93 22.18
N LEU A 212 1.28 -17.01 20.93
CA LEU A 212 -0.15 -17.01 20.63
C LEU A 212 -0.71 -18.40 20.84
N ASP A 213 -1.88 -18.48 21.47
CA ASP A 213 -2.63 -19.70 21.68
C ASP A 213 -3.93 -19.68 20.86
N GLY A 214 -4.21 -20.78 20.12
CA GLY A 214 -5.47 -20.99 19.42
C GLY A 214 -5.63 -20.21 18.12
N ARG A 215 -6.90 -19.98 17.75
CA ARG A 215 -7.31 -19.30 16.50
C ARG A 215 -7.87 -17.93 16.81
N TYR A 216 -7.70 -17.05 15.86
CA TYR A 216 -8.28 -15.70 15.89
C TYR A 216 -9.36 -15.56 14.80
N ALA A 217 -10.09 -14.46 14.80
CA ALA A 217 -11.08 -14.21 13.77
C ALA A 217 -10.42 -14.22 12.37
N PRO A 218 -11.02 -14.85 11.35
CA PRO A 218 -10.39 -15.06 10.03
C PRO A 218 -9.90 -13.77 9.36
N ASN A 219 -10.63 -12.66 9.56
CA ASN A 219 -10.23 -11.34 9.06
C ASN A 219 -8.94 -10.83 9.74
N ILE A 220 -8.75 -11.11 11.03
CA ILE A 220 -7.54 -10.72 11.78
C ILE A 220 -6.36 -11.58 11.32
N GLU A 221 -6.53 -12.91 11.24
CA GLU A 221 -5.47 -13.82 10.78
C GLU A 221 -5.02 -13.47 9.35
N THR A 222 -5.98 -13.22 8.45
CA THR A 222 -5.70 -12.84 7.07
C THR A 222 -4.99 -11.49 6.99
N ALA A 223 -5.48 -10.48 7.71
CA ALA A 223 -4.85 -9.16 7.72
C ALA A 223 -3.39 -9.25 8.20
N LEU A 224 -3.16 -9.95 9.31
CA LEU A 224 -1.82 -10.07 9.89
C LEU A 224 -0.87 -10.87 8.99
N TYR A 225 -1.36 -11.97 8.40
CA TYR A 225 -0.57 -12.72 7.43
C TYR A 225 -0.11 -11.85 6.25
N ARG A 226 -1.04 -11.07 5.66
CA ARG A 226 -0.74 -10.18 4.53
C ARG A 226 0.23 -9.05 4.90
N ILE A 227 0.10 -8.52 6.11
CA ILE A 227 1.00 -7.49 6.63
C ILE A 227 2.43 -8.04 6.76
N VAL A 228 2.57 -9.23 7.35
CA VAL A 228 3.88 -9.88 7.49
C VAL A 228 4.46 -10.25 6.12
N GLN A 229 3.63 -10.74 5.20
CA GLN A 229 4.05 -11.04 3.82
C GLN A 229 4.61 -9.81 3.11
N GLU A 230 3.92 -8.66 3.22
CA GLU A 230 4.38 -7.40 2.65
C GLU A 230 5.68 -6.92 3.31
N ALA A 231 5.77 -6.99 4.64
CA ALA A 231 6.97 -6.62 5.38
C ALA A 231 8.18 -7.46 4.95
N LEU A 232 8.03 -8.78 4.88
CA LEU A 232 9.09 -9.69 4.44
C LEU A 232 9.48 -9.47 2.98
N THR A 233 8.50 -9.19 2.11
CA THR A 233 8.74 -8.87 0.70
C THR A 233 9.54 -7.56 0.56
N ASN A 234 9.21 -6.55 1.35
CA ASN A 234 9.92 -5.28 1.39
C ASN A 234 11.35 -5.46 1.89
N THR A 235 11.54 -6.26 2.95
CA THR A 235 12.87 -6.58 3.46
C THR A 235 13.71 -7.32 2.41
N ALA A 236 13.18 -8.34 1.76
CA ALA A 236 13.87 -9.10 0.72
C ALA A 236 14.26 -8.25 -0.51
N LYS A 237 13.40 -7.29 -0.91
CA LYS A 237 13.64 -6.46 -2.08
C LYS A 237 14.49 -5.22 -1.81
N HIS A 238 14.40 -4.64 -0.61
CA HIS A 238 14.87 -3.27 -0.38
C HIS A 238 15.85 -3.14 0.79
N ALA A 239 15.75 -4.00 1.82
CA ALA A 239 16.49 -3.78 3.06
C ALA A 239 17.95 -4.25 3.00
N ARG A 240 18.33 -5.17 2.12
CA ARG A 240 19.65 -5.85 2.16
C ARG A 240 19.95 -6.46 3.53
N ALA A 241 18.93 -6.87 4.27
CA ALA A 241 19.03 -7.48 5.57
C ALA A 241 19.59 -8.90 5.47
N LYS A 242 20.17 -9.38 6.56
CA LYS A 242 20.58 -10.78 6.73
C LYS A 242 19.64 -11.54 7.66
N ASN A 243 19.08 -10.85 8.63
CA ASN A 243 18.21 -11.44 9.63
C ASN A 243 16.90 -10.67 9.74
N VAL A 244 15.81 -11.42 9.94
CA VAL A 244 14.49 -10.88 10.29
C VAL A 244 13.95 -11.66 11.48
N GLU A 245 13.42 -10.95 12.45
CA GLU A 245 12.71 -11.54 13.59
C GLU A 245 11.24 -11.11 13.57
N ILE A 246 10.35 -12.07 13.78
CA ILE A 246 8.91 -11.87 13.88
C ILE A 246 8.48 -12.32 15.25
N HIS A 247 7.91 -11.42 16.04
CA HIS A 247 7.41 -11.72 17.37
C HIS A 247 5.90 -11.51 17.43
N LEU A 248 5.18 -12.54 17.86
CA LEU A 248 3.73 -12.55 17.98
C LEU A 248 3.36 -12.78 19.44
N THR A 249 2.63 -11.83 20.03
CA THR A 249 2.19 -11.91 21.43
C THR A 249 0.76 -11.42 21.57
N ASN A 250 0.04 -11.94 22.56
CA ASN A 250 -1.26 -11.42 22.96
C ASN A 250 -1.13 -10.83 24.37
N VAL A 251 -1.29 -9.51 24.48
CA VAL A 251 -1.19 -8.80 25.76
C VAL A 251 -2.46 -7.99 25.98
N ALA A 252 -3.16 -8.27 27.07
CA ALA A 252 -4.38 -7.53 27.46
C ALA A 252 -5.42 -7.41 26.33
N GLN A 253 -5.75 -8.52 25.66
CA GLN A 253 -6.70 -8.56 24.55
C GLN A 253 -6.27 -7.70 23.34
N THR A 254 -4.99 -7.53 23.17
CA THR A 254 -4.41 -6.88 21.98
C THR A 254 -3.36 -7.83 21.39
N LEU A 255 -3.53 -8.15 20.13
CA LEU A 255 -2.57 -8.91 19.35
C LEU A 255 -1.44 -7.97 18.91
N HIS A 256 -0.23 -8.30 19.27
CA HIS A 256 0.98 -7.59 18.89
C HIS A 256 1.76 -8.44 17.88
N CYS A 257 2.15 -7.84 16.77
CA CYS A 257 3.10 -8.41 15.84
C CYS A 257 4.22 -7.42 15.59
N LEU A 258 5.43 -7.81 15.94
CA LEU A 258 6.65 -7.06 15.69
C LEU A 258 7.43 -7.77 14.59
N VAL A 259 7.76 -7.05 13.51
CA VAL A 259 8.67 -7.51 12.45
C VAL A 259 9.88 -6.58 12.46
N GLN A 260 11.06 -7.14 12.65
CA GLN A 260 12.30 -6.38 12.75
C GLN A 260 13.34 -6.96 11.79
N ASP A 261 13.98 -6.10 10.99
CA ASP A 261 15.09 -6.43 10.10
C ASP A 261 16.38 -5.68 10.49
N ASP A 262 17.53 -6.26 10.16
CA ASP A 262 18.86 -5.69 10.37
C ASP A 262 19.40 -4.99 9.10
N GLY A 263 18.52 -4.53 8.23
CA GLY A 263 18.87 -3.97 6.93
C GLY A 263 19.35 -2.52 6.95
N VAL A 264 19.37 -1.91 5.76
CA VAL A 264 19.86 -0.52 5.58
C VAL A 264 18.93 0.53 6.17
N GLY A 265 17.68 0.21 6.48
CA GLY A 265 16.69 1.15 6.97
C GLY A 265 16.39 2.29 5.99
N PHE A 266 15.56 3.22 6.41
CA PHE A 266 15.19 4.42 5.66
C PHE A 266 14.81 5.56 6.62
N GLU A 267 14.79 6.80 6.14
CA GLU A 267 14.26 7.91 6.92
C GLU A 267 12.73 7.81 7.00
N ALA A 268 12.23 7.38 8.16
CA ALA A 268 10.80 7.36 8.42
C ALA A 268 10.31 8.79 8.70
N PRO A 269 9.24 9.27 8.04
CA PRO A 269 8.70 10.59 8.33
C PRO A 269 8.11 10.63 9.74
N HIS A 270 8.70 11.42 10.61
CA HIS A 270 8.34 11.60 12.03
C HIS A 270 7.11 12.50 12.23
N SER A 271 6.12 12.51 11.32
CA SER A 271 4.97 13.41 11.44
C SER A 271 3.63 12.69 11.28
N PRO A 272 2.67 12.92 12.20
CA PRO A 272 1.29 12.40 12.07
C PRO A 272 0.53 12.95 10.87
N SER A 273 1.02 14.04 10.25
CA SER A 273 0.47 14.70 9.07
C SER A 273 1.28 14.47 7.79
N GLY A 274 2.30 13.61 7.84
CA GLY A 274 3.27 13.40 6.76
C GLY A 274 2.71 12.69 5.55
N GLN A 275 2.14 13.45 4.62
CA GLN A 275 1.80 13.04 3.25
C GLN A 275 3.03 12.91 2.33
N HIS A 276 4.22 12.58 2.86
CA HIS A 276 5.42 12.45 2.05
C HIS A 276 5.83 10.99 1.94
N ARG A 277 5.54 10.38 0.76
CA ARG A 277 6.14 9.18 0.18
C ARG A 277 6.37 7.99 1.13
N ALA A 278 5.39 7.61 1.93
CA ALA A 278 5.30 6.23 2.36
C ALA A 278 5.12 5.40 1.08
N GLY A 279 6.00 4.44 0.81
CA GLY A 279 5.85 3.56 -0.35
C GLY A 279 4.46 2.91 -0.35
N LEU A 280 3.94 2.57 -1.52
CA LEU A 280 2.60 1.97 -1.70
C LEU A 280 2.35 0.79 -0.75
N GLY A 281 3.39 0.02 -0.39
CA GLY A 281 3.31 -1.08 0.56
C GLY A 281 2.89 -0.68 1.97
N LEU A 282 3.45 0.40 2.53
CA LEU A 282 3.07 0.88 3.87
C LEU A 282 1.65 1.48 3.91
N VAL A 283 1.19 2.05 2.80
CA VAL A 283 -0.20 2.51 2.66
C VAL A 283 -1.14 1.30 2.73
N GLY A 284 -0.87 0.25 1.95
CA GLY A 284 -1.67 -0.98 1.96
C GLY A 284 -1.70 -1.69 3.34
N ILE A 285 -0.59 -1.65 4.09
CA ILE A 285 -0.55 -2.17 5.47
C ILE A 285 -1.50 -1.36 6.38
N ARG A 286 -1.46 -0.03 6.33
CA ARG A 286 -2.32 0.84 7.17
C ARG A 286 -3.79 0.62 6.90
N GLU A 287 -4.17 0.46 5.65
CA GLU A 287 -5.57 0.24 5.24
C GLU A 287 -6.09 -1.11 5.72
N ARG A 288 -5.31 -2.19 5.55
CA ARG A 288 -5.67 -3.51 6.08
C ARG A 288 -5.82 -3.48 7.60
N LEU A 289 -4.97 -2.72 8.30
CA LEU A 289 -5.09 -2.56 9.74
C LEU A 289 -6.32 -1.77 10.14
N ALA A 290 -6.67 -0.71 9.40
CA ALA A 290 -7.89 0.06 9.67
C ALA A 290 -9.15 -0.80 9.56
N ALA A 291 -9.19 -1.77 8.64
CA ALA A 291 -10.31 -2.71 8.47
C ALA A 291 -10.54 -3.64 9.67
N VAL A 292 -9.50 -3.87 10.49
CA VAL A 292 -9.57 -4.70 11.72
C VAL A 292 -9.38 -3.86 13.00
N GLY A 293 -9.51 -2.54 12.92
CA GLY A 293 -9.35 -1.64 14.07
C GLY A 293 -7.91 -1.56 14.61
N GLY A 294 -6.92 -1.98 13.82
CA GLY A 294 -5.53 -2.05 14.22
C GLY A 294 -4.75 -0.76 14.00
N THR A 295 -3.55 -0.70 14.57
CA THR A 295 -2.62 0.42 14.44
C THR A 295 -1.23 -0.07 14.02
N LEU A 296 -0.51 0.79 13.26
CA LEU A 296 0.85 0.56 12.80
C LEU A 296 1.79 1.63 13.34
N GLN A 297 2.88 1.18 13.94
CA GLN A 297 4.04 2.00 14.26
C GLN A 297 5.22 1.50 13.41
N VAL A 298 5.96 2.42 12.78
CA VAL A 298 7.12 2.12 11.95
C VAL A 298 8.28 2.94 12.47
N ASP A 299 9.32 2.25 12.93
CA ASP A 299 10.56 2.86 13.36
C ASP A 299 11.69 2.38 12.44
N SER A 300 12.28 3.30 11.70
CA SER A 300 13.38 3.01 10.79
C SER A 300 14.41 4.14 10.82
N THR A 301 15.67 3.75 10.78
CA THR A 301 16.79 4.67 10.75
C THR A 301 17.82 4.14 9.76
N VAL A 302 18.36 5.00 8.92
CA VAL A 302 19.39 4.61 7.94
C VAL A 302 20.57 3.95 8.65
N GLY A 303 20.90 2.74 8.23
CA GLY A 303 21.98 1.91 8.78
C GLY A 303 21.62 1.10 10.02
N ARG A 304 20.34 1.12 10.48
CA ARG A 304 19.91 0.38 11.69
C ARG A 304 18.75 -0.59 11.46
N GLY A 305 18.31 -0.72 10.19
CA GLY A 305 17.18 -1.58 9.85
C GLY A 305 15.82 -0.93 10.08
N THR A 306 14.78 -1.77 10.07
CA THR A 306 13.39 -1.34 10.22
C THR A 306 12.67 -2.19 11.25
N GLU A 307 11.85 -1.55 12.06
CA GLU A 307 10.92 -2.16 13.01
C GLU A 307 9.48 -1.76 12.65
N LEU A 308 8.65 -2.78 12.44
CA LEU A 308 7.22 -2.66 12.19
C LEU A 308 6.46 -3.24 13.40
N LEU A 309 5.77 -2.41 14.15
CA LEU A 309 4.93 -2.83 15.27
C LEU A 309 3.46 -2.66 14.92
N VAL A 310 2.77 -3.78 14.81
CA VAL A 310 1.34 -3.90 14.56
C VAL A 310 0.62 -4.21 15.87
N ARG A 311 -0.49 -3.53 16.15
CA ARG A 311 -1.37 -3.80 17.28
C ARG A 311 -2.80 -3.93 16.78
N ILE A 312 -3.47 -5.02 17.09
CA ILE A 312 -4.86 -5.29 16.71
C ILE A 312 -5.65 -5.60 17.98
N PRO A 313 -6.67 -4.78 18.36
CA PRO A 313 -7.53 -5.09 19.48
C PRO A 313 -8.36 -6.34 19.16
N LEU A 314 -8.45 -7.26 20.13
CA LEU A 314 -9.30 -8.45 20.02
C LEU A 314 -10.62 -8.10 20.70
N GLU A 315 -11.66 -7.86 19.90
CA GLU A 315 -13.00 -7.66 20.43
C GLU A 315 -13.48 -8.92 21.18
N LYS A 316 -14.22 -8.69 22.27
CA LYS A 316 -14.83 -9.75 23.06
C LYS A 316 -15.99 -10.39 22.35
#